data_148fc57191a9d3a18e99966bd6ee3bb5
#
_entry.id   148fc57191a9d3a18e99966bd6ee3bb5
#
_cell.length_a   1.000
_cell.length_b   1.000
_cell.length_c   1.000
_cell.angle_alpha   90.00
_cell.angle_beta   90.00
_cell.angle_gamma   90.00
#
_symmetry.space_group_name_H-M   'P 1'
#
loop_
_entity.id
_entity.type
_entity.pdbx_description
1 polymer ?
#
loop_
_entity_poly.entity_id
_entity_poly.type
_entity_poly.pdbx_seq_one_letter_code
_entity_poly.pdbx_strand_id
1 'polypeptide(L)'
;GLAMAGLNSPGNAYYQKPDGEGLEITSFEVIAWILGKCDSVAEAEKFLGEMKIVDLAFSDQMPPAPLHWMIADRERCLVLEAVRDGLKVYENPFGVLTNNPPFEYHRMNMNNYMNLSAESPRNRFADKLNLRPYAQGMGAIGLPGDASSASRFVRAAFLKWNSAAPEEEKANVSQFFHILDSVAMVRGAVVTDQGTYDITTYSCCANARTGVYYYKTYDDCQVRAVDMYETDLNGSQLIQK
;
A
#
# COMPACT_ATOMS: atom_id res chain seq x y z
N GLY A 1 10.89 -10.04 9.31
CA GLY A 1 9.64 -9.59 9.86
C GLY A 1 8.54 -9.40 8.83
N LEU A 2 7.34 -9.59 9.31
CA LEU A 2 6.12 -9.42 8.55
C LEU A 2 5.59 -7.98 8.73
N ALA A 3 5.08 -7.38 7.67
CA ALA A 3 4.43 -6.08 7.69
C ALA A 3 3.07 -6.15 7.01
N MET A 4 2.13 -5.35 7.47
CA MET A 4 0.78 -5.32 6.91
C MET A 4 0.20 -3.91 6.91
N ALA A 5 -0.62 -3.61 5.90
CA ALA A 5 -1.36 -2.36 5.79
C ALA A 5 -2.78 -2.61 5.30
N GLY A 6 -3.74 -1.86 5.82
CA GLY A 6 -5.12 -1.84 5.35
C GLY A 6 -5.41 -0.54 4.61
N LEU A 7 -6.07 -0.64 3.46
CA LEU A 7 -6.41 0.50 2.62
C LEU A 7 -7.90 0.48 2.31
N ASN A 8 -8.46 1.66 2.11
CA ASN A 8 -9.89 1.81 1.86
C ASN A 8 -10.29 1.27 0.47
N SER A 9 -11.32 0.42 0.43
CA SER A 9 -11.83 -0.23 -0.79
C SER A 9 -13.37 -0.21 -0.84
N PRO A 10 -13.99 0.99 -0.78
CA PRO A 10 -15.44 1.12 -0.72
C PRO A 10 -16.12 0.58 -1.99
N GLY A 11 -17.25 -0.10 -1.80
CA GLY A 11 -18.01 -0.69 -2.90
C GLY A 11 -17.46 -2.02 -3.45
N ASN A 12 -16.21 -2.37 -3.14
CA ASN A 12 -15.62 -3.67 -3.49
C ASN A 12 -15.51 -4.60 -2.29
N ALA A 13 -15.17 -4.08 -1.11
CA ALA A 13 -15.15 -4.87 0.11
C ALA A 13 -16.57 -5.36 0.46
N TYR A 14 -16.66 -6.65 0.76
CA TYR A 14 -17.88 -7.30 1.21
C TYR A 14 -17.53 -8.28 2.33
N TYR A 15 -18.15 -8.10 3.48
CA TYR A 15 -17.94 -8.96 4.65
C TYR A 15 -19.13 -9.88 4.85
N GLN A 16 -18.86 -11.12 5.20
CA GLN A 16 -19.89 -12.12 5.46
C GLN A 16 -20.57 -11.84 6.79
N LYS A 17 -21.84 -12.24 6.92
CA LYS A 17 -22.45 -12.24 8.25
C LYS A 17 -21.83 -13.35 9.09
N PRO A 18 -21.57 -13.10 10.39
CA PRO A 18 -21.08 -14.16 11.26
C PRO A 18 -22.09 -15.31 11.33
N ASP A 19 -21.58 -16.53 11.26
CA ASP A 19 -22.38 -17.76 11.39
C ASP A 19 -21.81 -18.71 12.47
N GLY A 20 -20.68 -18.32 13.10
CA GLY A 20 -20.01 -19.08 14.14
C GLY A 20 -19.20 -20.27 13.62
N GLU A 21 -18.98 -20.34 12.31
CA GLU A 21 -18.23 -21.41 11.68
C GLU A 21 -16.85 -20.96 11.17
N GLY A 22 -15.81 -21.72 11.51
CA GLY A 22 -14.45 -21.46 11.05
C GLY A 22 -13.75 -20.30 11.75
N LEU A 23 -12.77 -19.70 11.08
CA LEU A 23 -11.98 -18.58 11.60
C LEU A 23 -12.62 -17.25 11.21
N GLU A 24 -13.53 -16.74 12.04
CA GLU A 24 -14.18 -15.45 11.84
C GLU A 24 -13.35 -14.31 12.45
N ILE A 25 -13.05 -13.29 11.65
CA ILE A 25 -12.25 -12.11 12.05
C ILE A 25 -12.91 -10.86 11.51
N THR A 26 -12.98 -9.81 12.30
CA THR A 26 -13.51 -8.51 11.86
C THR A 26 -12.48 -7.70 11.10
N SER A 27 -12.94 -6.76 10.25
CA SER A 27 -12.03 -5.96 9.42
C SER A 27 -10.97 -5.18 10.20
N PHE A 28 -11.28 -4.78 11.42
CA PHE A 28 -10.35 -4.03 12.30
C PHE A 28 -9.38 -4.95 13.07
N GLU A 29 -9.63 -6.27 13.12
CA GLU A 29 -8.75 -7.23 13.80
C GLU A 29 -7.73 -7.87 12.86
N VAL A 30 -7.96 -7.89 11.56
CA VAL A 30 -7.15 -8.62 10.56
C VAL A 30 -5.66 -8.38 10.75
N ILE A 31 -5.24 -7.11 10.84
CA ILE A 31 -3.81 -6.75 10.97
C ILE A 31 -3.24 -7.27 12.30
N ALA A 32 -3.91 -6.98 13.41
CA ALA A 32 -3.44 -7.37 14.74
C ALA A 32 -3.40 -8.89 14.89
N TRP A 33 -4.40 -9.60 14.34
CA TRP A 33 -4.48 -11.05 14.41
C TRP A 33 -3.34 -11.70 13.60
N ILE A 34 -3.15 -11.29 12.35
CA ILE A 34 -2.10 -11.85 11.48
C ILE A 34 -0.71 -11.55 12.04
N LEU A 35 -0.41 -10.29 12.38
CA LEU A 35 0.90 -9.92 12.92
C LEU A 35 1.18 -10.52 14.30
N GLY A 36 0.14 -10.84 15.08
CA GLY A 36 0.27 -11.51 16.37
C GLY A 36 0.46 -13.02 16.30
N LYS A 37 0.21 -13.63 15.14
CA LYS A 37 0.25 -15.10 14.94
C LYS A 37 1.33 -15.56 13.97
N CYS A 38 1.75 -14.71 13.04
CA CYS A 38 2.62 -15.08 11.93
C CYS A 38 3.86 -14.19 11.90
N ASP A 39 4.98 -14.75 11.51
CA ASP A 39 6.24 -14.04 11.30
C ASP A 39 6.59 -13.88 9.80
N SER A 40 5.87 -14.55 8.93
CA SER A 40 6.10 -14.60 7.48
C SER A 40 4.80 -14.68 6.68
N VAL A 41 4.85 -14.30 5.41
CA VAL A 41 3.75 -14.45 4.46
C VAL A 41 3.36 -15.93 4.32
N ALA A 42 4.34 -16.83 4.30
CA ALA A 42 4.10 -18.27 4.19
C ALA A 42 3.33 -18.85 5.39
N GLU A 43 3.52 -18.31 6.59
CA GLU A 43 2.72 -18.68 7.77
C GLU A 43 1.31 -18.09 7.69
N ALA A 44 1.18 -16.82 7.35
CA ALA A 44 -0.11 -16.18 7.20
C ALA A 44 -1.00 -16.92 6.18
N GLU A 45 -0.43 -17.35 5.05
CA GLU A 45 -1.13 -18.04 3.98
C GLU A 45 -1.83 -19.32 4.44
N LYS A 46 -1.29 -20.01 5.48
CA LYS A 46 -1.93 -21.21 6.05
C LYS A 46 -3.28 -20.92 6.69
N PHE A 47 -3.50 -19.70 7.18
CA PHE A 47 -4.76 -19.29 7.80
C PHE A 47 -5.71 -18.61 6.82
N LEU A 48 -5.19 -17.97 5.75
CA LEU A 48 -5.99 -17.16 4.83
C LEU A 48 -7.05 -17.99 4.10
N GLY A 49 -6.79 -19.27 3.84
CA GLY A 49 -7.76 -20.18 3.20
C GLY A 49 -8.98 -20.52 4.06
N GLU A 50 -8.86 -20.41 5.38
CA GLU A 50 -9.91 -20.71 6.36
C GLU A 50 -10.51 -19.43 6.97
N MET A 51 -9.89 -18.28 6.70
CA MET A 51 -10.28 -17.00 7.29
C MET A 51 -11.52 -16.43 6.60
N LYS A 52 -12.49 -16.04 7.40
CA LYS A 52 -13.69 -15.36 6.99
C LYS A 52 -13.72 -13.95 7.62
N ILE A 53 -13.75 -12.92 6.78
CA ILE A 53 -13.91 -11.54 7.27
C ILE A 53 -15.40 -11.28 7.47
N VAL A 54 -15.78 -10.96 8.71
CA VAL A 54 -17.18 -10.85 9.11
C VAL A 54 -17.63 -9.40 9.33
N ASP A 55 -18.91 -9.16 9.04
CA ASP A 55 -19.58 -7.89 9.19
C ASP A 55 -20.04 -7.70 10.63
N LEU A 56 -19.08 -7.37 11.51
CA LEU A 56 -19.34 -7.01 12.90
C LEU A 56 -18.73 -5.63 13.17
N ALA A 57 -19.55 -4.73 13.70
CA ALA A 57 -19.10 -3.41 14.15
C ALA A 57 -18.31 -3.53 15.46
N PHE A 58 -17.29 -2.70 15.63
CA PHE A 58 -16.64 -2.54 16.93
C PHE A 58 -17.58 -1.92 17.97
N SER A 59 -18.40 -0.94 17.53
CA SER A 59 -19.46 -0.32 18.30
C SER A 59 -20.51 0.28 17.34
N ASP A 60 -21.63 0.73 17.87
CA ASP A 60 -22.67 1.44 17.07
C ASP A 60 -22.12 2.68 16.34
N GLN A 61 -21.04 3.28 16.85
CA GLN A 61 -20.40 4.47 16.28
C GLN A 61 -19.21 4.13 15.36
N MET A 62 -18.78 2.87 15.34
CA MET A 62 -17.61 2.40 14.58
C MET A 62 -17.99 1.16 13.75
N PRO A 63 -18.69 1.36 12.63
CA PRO A 63 -19.01 0.26 11.70
C PRO A 63 -17.75 -0.30 11.05
N PRO A 64 -17.81 -1.50 10.46
CA PRO A 64 -16.68 -2.06 9.72
C PRO A 64 -16.25 -1.14 8.58
N ALA A 65 -14.96 -0.77 8.55
CA ALA A 65 -14.41 -0.03 7.43
C ALA A 65 -14.26 -0.97 6.21
N PRO A 66 -14.64 -0.52 5.01
CA PRO A 66 -14.49 -1.33 3.79
C PRO A 66 -13.02 -1.34 3.35
N LEU A 67 -12.27 -2.33 3.82
CA LEU A 67 -10.83 -2.43 3.60
C LEU A 67 -10.48 -3.58 2.65
N HIS A 68 -9.32 -3.45 2.03
CA HIS A 68 -8.49 -4.53 1.53
C HIS A 68 -7.08 -4.38 2.14
N TRP A 69 -6.27 -5.43 2.10
CA TRP A 69 -5.01 -5.42 2.83
C TRP A 69 -3.85 -5.86 1.94
N MET A 70 -2.69 -5.30 2.24
CA MET A 70 -1.41 -5.78 1.75
C MET A 70 -0.62 -6.37 2.90
N ILE A 71 -0.08 -7.57 2.70
CA ILE A 71 0.79 -8.26 3.62
C ILE A 71 2.10 -8.58 2.91
N ALA A 72 3.22 -8.29 3.55
CA ALA A 72 4.53 -8.48 2.94
C ALA A 72 5.59 -8.86 3.95
N ASP A 73 6.50 -9.71 3.51
CA ASP A 73 7.78 -9.96 4.14
C ASP A 73 8.92 -9.66 3.13
N ARG A 74 10.12 -10.15 3.42
CA ARG A 74 11.27 -9.95 2.54
C ARG A 74 11.13 -10.65 1.18
N GLU A 75 10.41 -11.77 1.14
CA GLU A 75 10.37 -12.69 0.00
C GLU A 75 9.13 -12.47 -0.86
N ARG A 76 7.98 -12.17 -0.22
CA ARG A 76 6.67 -12.16 -0.88
C ARG A 76 5.81 -10.98 -0.45
N CYS A 77 4.88 -10.64 -1.33
CA CYS A 77 3.83 -9.67 -1.04
C CYS A 77 2.49 -10.22 -1.55
N LEU A 78 1.47 -10.20 -0.70
CA LEU A 78 0.11 -10.60 -1.04
C LEU A 78 -0.86 -9.42 -0.91
N VAL A 79 -1.96 -9.48 -1.66
CA VAL A 79 -3.14 -8.64 -1.47
C VAL A 79 -4.31 -9.53 -1.04
N LEU A 80 -5.03 -9.08 -0.02
CA LEU A 80 -6.22 -9.72 0.51
C LEU A 80 -7.44 -8.84 0.22
N GLU A 81 -8.44 -9.40 -0.47
CA GLU A 81 -9.70 -8.74 -0.78
C GLU A 81 -10.88 -9.60 -0.35
N ALA A 82 -11.63 -9.13 0.65
CA ALA A 82 -12.88 -9.77 1.05
C ALA A 82 -13.99 -9.33 0.10
N VAL A 83 -14.52 -10.29 -0.64
CA VAL A 83 -15.58 -10.07 -1.64
C VAL A 83 -16.76 -11.02 -1.40
N ARG A 84 -17.83 -10.91 -2.19
CA ARG A 84 -19.04 -11.76 -2.00
C ARG A 84 -18.75 -13.26 -2.00
N ASP A 85 -17.76 -13.67 -2.79
CA ASP A 85 -17.36 -15.08 -2.92
C ASP A 85 -16.32 -15.53 -1.90
N GLY A 86 -16.07 -14.75 -0.84
CA GLY A 86 -15.11 -15.02 0.21
C GLY A 86 -13.84 -14.18 0.11
N LEU A 87 -12.81 -14.57 0.85
CA LEU A 87 -11.51 -13.89 0.85
C LEU A 87 -10.71 -14.31 -0.38
N LYS A 88 -10.35 -13.34 -1.21
CA LYS A 88 -9.43 -13.53 -2.34
C LYS A 88 -8.02 -13.17 -1.92
N VAL A 89 -7.07 -13.99 -2.32
CA VAL A 89 -5.64 -13.81 -2.03
C VAL A 89 -4.90 -13.77 -3.36
N TYR A 90 -4.12 -12.70 -3.56
CA TYR A 90 -3.38 -12.49 -4.80
C TYR A 90 -1.90 -12.30 -4.50
N GLU A 91 -1.03 -12.96 -5.29
CA GLU A 91 0.38 -12.56 -5.35
C GLU A 91 0.49 -11.16 -5.92
N ASN A 92 1.26 -10.32 -5.24
CA ASN A 92 1.49 -8.93 -5.64
C ASN A 92 2.95 -8.68 -6.02
N PRO A 93 3.33 -8.95 -7.28
CA PRO A 93 4.70 -8.74 -7.73
C PRO A 93 5.12 -7.27 -7.75
N PHE A 94 4.17 -6.35 -7.75
CA PHE A 94 4.47 -4.90 -7.76
C PHE A 94 4.88 -4.39 -6.38
N GLY A 95 4.41 -5.04 -5.30
CA GLY A 95 4.59 -4.59 -3.92
C GLY A 95 4.01 -3.19 -3.68
N VAL A 96 2.89 -2.91 -4.32
CA VAL A 96 2.11 -1.66 -4.21
C VAL A 96 0.65 -2.02 -4.10
N LEU A 97 -0.06 -1.31 -3.25
CA LEU A 97 -1.52 -1.34 -3.17
C LEU A 97 -2.02 0.10 -3.01
N THR A 98 -3.13 0.43 -3.65
CA THR A 98 -3.82 1.71 -3.50
C THR A 98 -5.27 1.48 -3.04
N ASN A 99 -6.24 1.91 -3.78
CA ASN A 99 -7.66 1.77 -3.45
C ASN A 99 -8.39 1.07 -4.61
N ASN A 100 -9.67 1.39 -4.80
CA ASN A 100 -10.47 0.93 -5.95
C ASN A 100 -9.81 1.28 -7.30
N PRO A 101 -10.04 0.48 -8.35
CA PRO A 101 -10.76 -0.80 -8.43
C PRO A 101 -10.03 -1.96 -7.74
N PRO A 102 -10.57 -3.20 -7.76
CA PRO A 102 -9.91 -4.39 -7.21
C PRO A 102 -8.51 -4.61 -7.78
N PHE A 103 -7.67 -5.33 -7.03
CA PHE A 103 -6.26 -5.55 -7.39
C PHE A 103 -6.05 -6.17 -8.77
N GLU A 104 -6.94 -7.07 -9.22
CA GLU A 104 -6.84 -7.65 -10.57
C GLU A 104 -6.92 -6.60 -11.69
N TYR A 105 -7.72 -5.54 -11.50
CA TYR A 105 -7.72 -4.42 -12.42
C TYR A 105 -6.36 -3.72 -12.46
N HIS A 106 -5.78 -3.43 -11.30
CA HIS A 106 -4.46 -2.78 -11.23
C HIS A 106 -3.40 -3.64 -11.91
N ARG A 107 -3.40 -4.95 -11.65
CA ARG A 107 -2.49 -5.90 -12.28
C ARG A 107 -2.63 -5.91 -13.81
N MET A 108 -3.86 -5.95 -14.32
CA MET A 108 -4.12 -5.92 -15.75
C MET A 108 -3.73 -4.56 -16.36
N ASN A 109 -4.08 -3.46 -15.69
CA ASN A 109 -3.80 -2.10 -16.13
C ASN A 109 -2.30 -1.81 -16.30
N MET A 110 -1.44 -2.44 -15.51
CA MET A 110 0.03 -2.28 -15.64
C MET A 110 0.56 -2.65 -17.01
N ASN A 111 -0.11 -3.54 -17.75
CA ASN A 111 0.29 -3.90 -19.11
C ASN A 111 0.22 -2.72 -20.10
N ASN A 112 -0.61 -1.71 -19.83
CA ASN A 112 -0.70 -0.51 -20.64
C ASN A 112 0.54 0.38 -20.53
N TYR A 113 1.40 0.14 -19.53
CA TYR A 113 2.55 0.96 -19.17
C TYR A 113 3.90 0.28 -19.40
N MET A 114 3.93 -0.84 -20.15
CA MET A 114 5.15 -1.60 -20.45
C MET A 114 6.22 -0.79 -21.21
N ASN A 115 5.83 0.31 -21.83
CA ASN A 115 6.72 1.20 -22.56
C ASN A 115 7.47 2.20 -21.67
N LEU A 116 7.06 2.36 -20.41
CA LEU A 116 7.71 3.27 -19.49
C LEU A 116 9.12 2.78 -19.13
N SER A 117 10.06 3.72 -19.07
CA SER A 117 11.45 3.45 -18.74
C SER A 117 12.07 4.63 -18.00
N ALA A 118 13.04 4.36 -17.12
CA ALA A 118 13.90 5.39 -16.55
C ALA A 118 14.93 5.93 -17.56
N GLU A 119 15.19 5.17 -18.63
CA GLU A 119 16.13 5.55 -19.69
C GLU A 119 15.46 6.47 -20.72
N SER A 120 16.30 7.23 -21.46
CA SER A 120 15.84 8.01 -22.59
C SER A 120 15.27 7.12 -23.70
N PRO A 121 14.11 7.48 -24.31
CA PRO A 121 13.48 6.67 -25.33
C PRO A 121 14.30 6.66 -26.63
N ARG A 122 14.26 5.52 -27.35
CA ARG A 122 14.75 5.43 -28.73
C ARG A 122 13.58 5.66 -29.67
N ASN A 123 13.84 6.24 -30.86
CA ASN A 123 12.81 6.35 -31.90
C ASN A 123 12.36 4.96 -32.35
N ARG A 124 11.12 4.58 -31.98
CA ARG A 124 10.42 3.37 -32.44
C ARG A 124 9.19 3.72 -33.28
N PHE A 125 8.96 5.00 -33.50
CA PHE A 125 7.79 5.47 -34.23
C PHE A 125 7.92 5.26 -35.73
N ALA A 126 9.04 5.74 -36.29
CA ALA A 126 9.39 5.50 -37.72
C ALA A 126 10.86 5.83 -37.94
N ASP A 127 11.59 4.92 -38.58
CA ASP A 127 13.02 5.09 -38.85
C ASP A 127 13.38 6.26 -39.75
N LYS A 128 12.44 6.61 -40.65
CA LYS A 128 12.61 7.73 -41.60
C LYS A 128 12.44 9.11 -40.97
N LEU A 129 11.90 9.18 -39.71
CA LEU A 129 11.72 10.42 -38.99
C LEU A 129 12.83 10.63 -37.98
N ASN A 130 13.50 11.78 -38.04
CA ASN A 130 14.56 12.13 -37.12
C ASN A 130 13.99 12.62 -35.77
N LEU A 131 13.36 11.72 -35.01
CA LEU A 131 12.85 12.00 -33.66
C LEU A 131 13.96 11.72 -32.64
N ARG A 132 14.18 12.68 -31.73
CA ARG A 132 15.22 12.58 -30.69
C ARG A 132 14.68 13.09 -29.36
N PRO A 133 15.14 12.50 -28.23
CA PRO A 133 14.86 13.08 -26.92
C PRO A 133 15.38 14.52 -26.84
N TYR A 134 14.58 15.41 -26.27
CA TYR A 134 14.95 16.82 -26.04
C TYR A 134 15.24 17.12 -24.55
N ALA A 135 14.97 16.18 -23.64
CA ALA A 135 15.22 16.30 -22.22
C ALA A 135 15.46 14.95 -21.56
N GLN A 136 15.99 14.96 -20.32
CA GLN A 136 16.03 13.77 -19.47
C GLN A 136 14.63 13.41 -18.95
N GLY A 137 14.42 12.15 -18.57
CA GLY A 137 13.14 11.66 -18.03
C GLY A 137 12.07 11.37 -19.08
N MET A 138 12.34 11.53 -20.37
CA MET A 138 11.35 11.31 -21.44
C MET A 138 10.94 9.84 -21.60
N GLY A 139 11.68 8.88 -21.05
CA GLY A 139 11.26 7.47 -21.01
C GLY A 139 10.01 7.24 -20.17
N ALA A 140 9.70 8.15 -19.26
CA ALA A 140 8.50 8.12 -18.45
C ALA A 140 7.30 8.90 -19.04
N ILE A 141 7.37 9.32 -20.30
CA ILE A 141 6.22 9.98 -20.98
C ILE A 141 5.05 8.99 -21.02
N GLY A 142 3.90 9.42 -20.48
CA GLY A 142 2.71 8.59 -20.30
C GLY A 142 2.54 8.06 -18.88
N LEU A 143 3.52 8.29 -17.97
CA LEU A 143 3.32 8.03 -16.54
C LEU A 143 2.19 8.92 -16.02
N PRO A 144 1.10 8.33 -15.46
CA PRO A 144 -0.07 9.12 -15.09
C PRO A 144 0.22 10.01 -13.87
N GLY A 145 -0.24 11.25 -13.90
CA GLY A 145 0.03 12.27 -12.87
C GLY A 145 -1.15 12.62 -11.98
N ASP A 146 -2.36 12.14 -12.30
CA ASP A 146 -3.55 12.46 -11.50
C ASP A 146 -3.60 11.69 -10.17
N ALA A 147 -4.53 12.09 -9.28
CA ALA A 147 -4.65 11.54 -7.94
C ALA A 147 -5.51 10.27 -7.85
N SER A 148 -6.06 9.75 -8.97
CA SER A 148 -6.85 8.53 -8.93
C SER A 148 -6.05 7.34 -8.40
N SER A 149 -6.74 6.38 -7.84
CA SER A 149 -6.12 5.16 -7.30
C SER A 149 -5.29 4.43 -8.36
N ALA A 150 -5.82 4.28 -9.58
CA ALA A 150 -5.13 3.59 -10.66
C ALA A 150 -3.84 4.33 -11.08
N SER A 151 -3.88 5.65 -11.17
CA SER A 151 -2.72 6.47 -11.51
C SER A 151 -1.66 6.46 -10.43
N ARG A 152 -2.07 6.51 -9.15
CA ARG A 152 -1.15 6.39 -8.00
C ARG A 152 -0.49 5.01 -7.95
N PHE A 153 -1.24 3.94 -8.27
CA PHE A 153 -0.69 2.58 -8.35
C PHE A 153 0.43 2.50 -9.39
N VAL A 154 0.16 2.93 -10.62
CA VAL A 154 1.15 2.92 -11.72
C VAL A 154 2.38 3.74 -11.35
N ARG A 155 2.18 4.94 -10.83
CA ARG A 155 3.27 5.86 -10.46
C ARG A 155 4.14 5.30 -9.34
N ALA A 156 3.53 4.78 -8.26
CA ALA A 156 4.26 4.17 -7.16
C ALA A 156 5.02 2.91 -7.62
N ALA A 157 4.39 2.05 -8.43
CA ALA A 157 5.04 0.85 -8.96
C ALA A 157 6.22 1.21 -9.87
N PHE A 158 6.04 2.17 -10.80
CA PHE A 158 7.13 2.62 -11.67
C PHE A 158 8.32 3.15 -10.85
N LEU A 159 8.09 4.02 -9.89
CA LEU A 159 9.14 4.61 -9.06
C LEU A 159 9.81 3.55 -8.19
N LYS A 160 9.06 2.65 -7.56
CA LYS A 160 9.61 1.57 -6.74
C LYS A 160 10.55 0.67 -7.55
N TRP A 161 10.15 0.26 -8.76
CA TRP A 161 10.90 -0.68 -9.58
C TRP A 161 12.06 -0.06 -10.35
N ASN A 162 12.08 1.27 -10.52
CA ASN A 162 13.14 2.00 -11.21
C ASN A 162 14.02 2.83 -10.24
N SER A 163 13.76 2.78 -8.94
CA SER A 163 14.58 3.48 -7.95
C SER A 163 15.82 2.68 -7.58
N ALA A 164 16.93 3.39 -7.37
CA ALA A 164 18.12 2.83 -6.78
C ALA A 164 18.02 2.88 -5.25
N ALA A 165 17.74 1.75 -4.61
CA ALA A 165 17.61 1.66 -3.16
C ALA A 165 19.01 1.55 -2.52
N PRO A 166 19.44 2.52 -1.67
CA PRO A 166 20.69 2.44 -0.93
C PRO A 166 20.64 1.32 0.12
N GLU A 167 21.80 0.73 0.47
CA GLU A 167 21.89 -0.26 1.54
C GLU A 167 21.79 0.37 2.95
N GLU A 168 22.23 1.61 3.08
CA GLU A 168 22.20 2.34 4.34
C GLU A 168 20.77 2.68 4.71
N GLU A 169 20.35 2.37 5.93
CA GLU A 169 18.95 2.44 6.38
C GLU A 169 18.35 3.86 6.23
N LYS A 170 19.06 4.88 6.68
CA LYS A 170 18.58 6.26 6.62
C LYS A 170 18.35 6.72 5.17
N ALA A 171 19.25 6.37 4.27
CA ALA A 171 19.13 6.70 2.87
C ALA A 171 18.00 5.90 2.19
N ASN A 172 17.83 4.62 2.57
CA ASN A 172 16.74 3.79 2.09
C ASN A 172 15.36 4.30 2.55
N VAL A 173 15.23 4.66 3.84
CA VAL A 173 14.02 5.28 4.39
C VAL A 173 13.70 6.60 3.67
N SER A 174 14.71 7.44 3.43
CA SER A 174 14.54 8.67 2.65
C SER A 174 14.00 8.38 1.25
N GLN A 175 14.59 7.41 0.55
CA GLN A 175 14.12 6.97 -0.77
C GLN A 175 12.67 6.49 -0.74
N PHE A 176 12.30 5.73 0.29
CA PHE A 176 10.92 5.26 0.48
C PHE A 176 9.92 6.43 0.60
N PHE A 177 10.26 7.46 1.39
CA PHE A 177 9.41 8.65 1.51
C PHE A 177 9.31 9.45 0.21
N HIS A 178 10.37 9.54 -0.60
CA HIS A 178 10.30 10.15 -1.93
C HIS A 178 9.33 9.44 -2.86
N ILE A 179 9.25 8.10 -2.79
CA ILE A 179 8.25 7.34 -3.54
C ILE A 179 6.84 7.67 -3.05
N LEU A 180 6.61 7.67 -1.73
CA LEU A 180 5.29 8.01 -1.16
C LEU A 180 4.87 9.45 -1.47
N ASP A 181 5.80 10.40 -1.46
CA ASP A 181 5.53 11.81 -1.78
C ASP A 181 5.04 11.99 -3.22
N SER A 182 5.47 11.12 -4.13
CA SER A 182 5.00 11.16 -5.52
C SER A 182 3.50 10.86 -5.66
N VAL A 183 2.89 10.22 -4.67
CA VAL A 183 1.47 9.83 -4.64
C VAL A 183 0.70 10.52 -3.52
N ALA A 184 1.33 11.45 -2.81
CA ALA A 184 0.70 12.23 -1.76
C ALA A 184 -0.37 13.17 -2.32
N MET A 185 -1.47 13.31 -1.57
CA MET A 185 -2.56 14.22 -1.92
C MET A 185 -2.37 15.57 -1.23
N VAL A 186 -2.29 16.61 -2.04
CA VAL A 186 -2.16 18.00 -1.60
C VAL A 186 -3.54 18.56 -1.27
N ARG A 187 -3.65 19.33 -0.18
CA ARG A 187 -4.90 19.95 0.26
C ARG A 187 -5.52 20.80 -0.86
N GLY A 188 -6.77 20.51 -1.20
CA GLY A 188 -7.52 21.18 -2.26
C GLY A 188 -7.34 20.56 -3.66
N ALA A 189 -6.40 19.63 -3.87
CA ALA A 189 -6.23 18.96 -5.16
C ALA A 189 -7.28 17.87 -5.41
N VAL A 190 -7.85 17.31 -4.35
CA VAL A 190 -8.94 16.32 -4.40
C VAL A 190 -10.06 16.77 -3.48
N VAL A 191 -11.26 16.90 -4.03
CA VAL A 191 -12.49 17.25 -3.30
C VAL A 191 -13.39 16.02 -3.28
N THR A 192 -13.84 15.62 -2.08
CA THR A 192 -14.76 14.50 -1.91
C THR A 192 -16.20 14.89 -2.29
N ASP A 193 -17.08 13.92 -2.47
CA ASP A 193 -18.51 14.15 -2.73
C ASP A 193 -19.20 14.95 -1.61
N GLN A 194 -18.60 14.97 -0.42
CA GLN A 194 -19.07 15.74 0.74
C GLN A 194 -18.52 17.19 0.77
N GLY A 195 -17.73 17.59 -0.23
CA GLY A 195 -17.10 18.90 -0.31
C GLY A 195 -15.91 19.12 0.62
N THR A 196 -15.40 18.07 1.24
CA THR A 196 -14.17 18.09 2.05
C THR A 196 -12.95 17.79 1.20
N TYR A 197 -11.75 18.13 1.69
CA TYR A 197 -10.51 17.83 0.99
C TYR A 197 -9.96 16.47 1.41
N ASP A 198 -9.64 15.64 0.41
CA ASP A 198 -8.86 14.44 0.64
C ASP A 198 -7.37 14.81 0.64
N ILE A 199 -6.67 14.51 1.72
CA ILE A 199 -5.25 14.86 1.93
C ILE A 199 -4.49 13.67 2.51
N THR A 200 -3.21 13.60 2.23
CA THR A 200 -2.30 12.67 2.89
C THR A 200 -1.98 13.19 4.29
N THR A 201 -2.74 12.79 5.29
CA THR A 201 -2.61 13.28 6.67
C THR A 201 -1.26 12.91 7.29
N TYR A 202 -0.74 11.73 6.99
CA TYR A 202 0.60 11.29 7.35
C TYR A 202 1.13 10.25 6.36
N SER A 203 2.44 10.07 6.34
CA SER A 203 3.12 8.96 5.65
C SER A 203 3.98 8.21 6.65
N CYS A 204 4.08 6.90 6.51
CA CYS A 204 4.88 6.07 7.41
C CYS A 204 5.64 4.97 6.67
N CYS A 205 6.69 4.49 7.30
CA CYS A 205 7.56 3.41 6.86
C CYS A 205 7.94 2.55 8.06
N ALA A 206 7.74 1.25 7.98
CA ALA A 206 8.20 0.32 9.00
C ALA A 206 9.41 -0.46 8.49
N ASN A 207 10.54 -0.39 9.21
CA ASN A 207 11.64 -1.31 8.98
C ASN A 207 11.42 -2.58 9.82
N ALA A 208 10.86 -3.60 9.19
CA ALA A 208 10.52 -4.86 9.85
C ALA A 208 11.76 -5.68 10.32
N ARG A 209 12.97 -5.31 9.90
CA ARG A 209 14.22 -5.92 10.37
C ARG A 209 14.70 -5.31 11.68
N THR A 210 14.63 -3.97 11.79
CA THR A 210 15.15 -3.24 12.96
C THR A 210 14.07 -2.90 13.97
N GLY A 211 12.78 -3.05 13.63
CA GLY A 211 11.67 -2.68 14.50
C GLY A 211 11.46 -1.17 14.64
N VAL A 212 12.00 -0.39 13.71
CA VAL A 212 11.86 1.07 13.73
C VAL A 212 10.71 1.50 12.84
N TYR A 213 9.82 2.29 13.39
CA TYR A 213 8.70 2.92 12.67
C TYR A 213 9.02 4.39 12.41
N TYR A 214 9.04 4.78 11.14
CA TYR A 214 9.30 6.13 10.68
C TYR A 214 7.99 6.76 10.21
N TYR A 215 7.79 8.04 10.49
CA TYR A 215 6.61 8.77 10.04
C TYR A 215 6.89 10.26 9.85
N LYS A 216 6.06 10.90 9.05
CA LYS A 216 5.91 12.34 8.94
C LYS A 216 4.43 12.69 8.74
N THR A 217 4.03 13.89 9.14
CA THR A 217 2.65 14.36 8.98
C THR A 217 2.54 15.36 7.85
N TYR A 218 1.32 15.72 7.47
CA TYR A 218 1.10 16.76 6.45
C TYR A 218 1.65 18.13 6.89
N ASP A 219 1.48 18.48 8.16
CA ASP A 219 1.88 19.77 8.70
C ASP A 219 3.35 19.80 9.18
N ASP A 220 4.00 18.64 9.33
CA ASP A 220 5.41 18.51 9.69
C ASP A 220 6.08 17.46 8.79
N CYS A 221 6.83 17.92 7.81
CA CYS A 221 7.55 17.08 6.85
C CYS A 221 8.83 16.44 7.44
N GLN A 222 9.17 16.72 8.70
CA GLN A 222 10.32 16.10 9.35
C GLN A 222 10.03 14.63 9.63
N VAL A 223 10.89 13.73 9.12
CA VAL A 223 10.79 12.30 9.40
C VAL A 223 11.20 12.05 10.85
N ARG A 224 10.29 11.46 11.61
CA ARG A 224 10.47 11.03 12.99
C ARG A 224 10.57 9.51 13.04
N ALA A 225 11.21 8.98 14.08
CA ALA A 225 11.41 7.55 14.28
C ALA A 225 10.94 7.13 15.68
N VAL A 226 10.33 5.96 15.75
CA VAL A 226 9.99 5.28 17.00
C VAL A 226 10.60 3.88 16.92
N ASP A 227 11.58 3.61 17.78
CA ASP A 227 12.15 2.28 17.94
C ASP A 227 11.30 1.50 18.96
N MET A 228 10.74 0.36 18.53
CA MET A 228 9.91 -0.45 19.42
C MET A 228 10.72 -1.11 20.53
N TYR A 229 12.01 -1.36 20.33
CA TYR A 229 12.89 -1.99 21.34
C TYR A 229 13.39 -1.01 22.39
N GLU A 230 13.21 0.30 22.19
CA GLU A 230 13.44 1.32 23.24
C GLU A 230 12.25 1.42 24.21
N THR A 231 11.21 0.59 24.05
CA THR A 231 10.02 0.60 24.89
C THR A 231 9.87 -0.73 25.63
N ASP A 232 9.17 -0.73 26.76
CA ASP A 232 8.80 -1.97 27.46
C ASP A 232 7.67 -2.68 26.69
N LEU A 233 8.04 -3.64 25.83
CA LEU A 233 7.09 -4.41 25.03
C LEU A 233 6.16 -5.31 25.85
N ASN A 234 6.48 -5.57 27.13
CA ASN A 234 5.65 -6.34 28.06
C ASN A 234 4.86 -5.43 29.02
N GLY A 235 5.00 -4.12 28.90
CA GLY A 235 4.30 -3.15 29.72
C GLY A 235 2.79 -3.17 29.46
N SER A 236 2.00 -2.95 30.52
CA SER A 236 0.53 -2.87 30.45
C SER A 236 0.02 -1.46 30.17
N GLN A 237 0.90 -0.48 30.13
CA GLN A 237 0.55 0.93 29.92
C GLN A 237 0.78 1.36 28.49
N LEU A 238 -0.15 2.15 27.95
CA LEU A 238 0.04 2.80 26.65
C LEU A 238 1.16 3.84 26.76
N ILE A 239 2.17 3.71 25.92
CA ILE A 239 3.29 4.67 25.84
C ILE A 239 2.95 5.72 24.79
N GLN A 240 2.86 6.98 25.21
CA GLN A 240 2.72 8.12 24.31
C GLN A 240 4.09 8.82 24.19
N LYS A 241 4.55 9.01 22.95
CA LYS A 241 5.79 9.73 22.63
C LYS A 241 5.49 11.01 21.84
#